data_c52470914bb8b8cd05d1a0f7dedabdb5
#
_entry.id   c52470914bb8b8cd05d1a0f7dedabdb5
#
_cell.length_a   1.000
_cell.length_b   1.000
_cell.length_c   1.000
_cell.angle_alpha   90.00
_cell.angle_beta   90.00
_cell.angle_gamma   90.00
#
_symmetry.space_group_name_H-M   'P 1'
#
loop_
_entity.id
_entity.type
_entity.pdbx_description
1 polymer ?
#
loop_
_entity_poly.entity_id
_entity_poly.type
_entity_poly.pdbx_seq_one_letter_code
_entity_poly.pdbx_strand_id
1 'polypeptide(L)'
;MDMTISANWHKGLHLFNKKEYFECHDVIEELWLATPSDDRYRDLYKGVIQAAASLYQFERGVSSGAQGLCRTALGYLKKYRPSALGLNVERLIEEMDAFYQNPAKQPKPVLEFEE
;
A
#
# COMPACT_ATOMS: atom_id res chain seq x y z
N MET A 1 0.08 -21.97 5.04
CA MET A 1 -0.36 -20.58 4.90
C MET A 1 -1.87 -20.55 4.69
N ASP A 2 -2.54 -19.63 5.35
CA ASP A 2 -3.99 -19.46 5.18
C ASP A 2 -4.30 -18.96 3.77
N MET A 3 -5.11 -19.69 3.03
CA MET A 3 -5.48 -19.32 1.65
C MET A 3 -6.30 -18.03 1.61
N THR A 4 -7.08 -17.76 2.67
CA THR A 4 -7.86 -16.51 2.76
C THR A 4 -6.94 -15.30 2.84
N ILE A 5 -5.87 -15.39 3.63
CA ILE A 5 -4.87 -14.31 3.73
C ILE A 5 -4.25 -14.05 2.35
N SER A 6 -3.81 -15.11 1.66
CA SER A 6 -3.21 -14.98 0.34
C SER A 6 -4.19 -14.38 -0.68
N ALA A 7 -5.46 -14.82 -0.66
CA ALA A 7 -6.47 -14.31 -1.59
C ALA A 7 -6.74 -12.83 -1.36
N ASN A 8 -6.92 -12.41 -0.10
CA ASN A 8 -7.17 -10.99 0.22
C ASN A 8 -5.97 -10.11 -0.09
N TRP A 9 -4.77 -10.63 0.17
CA TRP A 9 -3.54 -9.90 -0.14
C TRP A 9 -3.46 -9.61 -1.64
N HIS A 10 -3.58 -10.64 -2.46
CA HIS A 10 -3.48 -10.47 -3.92
C HIS A 10 -4.63 -9.62 -4.47
N LYS A 11 -5.84 -9.82 -3.95
CA LYS A 11 -7.00 -9.01 -4.37
C LYS A 11 -6.73 -7.52 -4.10
N GLY A 12 -6.20 -7.20 -2.91
CA GLY A 12 -5.88 -5.82 -2.55
C GLY A 12 -4.82 -5.23 -3.47
N LEU A 13 -3.76 -6.00 -3.78
CA LEU A 13 -2.70 -5.52 -4.66
C LEU A 13 -3.21 -5.26 -6.08
N HIS A 14 -4.10 -6.12 -6.60
CA HIS A 14 -4.72 -5.89 -7.90
C HIS A 14 -5.60 -4.65 -7.90
N LEU A 15 -6.37 -4.44 -6.83
CA LEU A 15 -7.22 -3.24 -6.71
C LEU A 15 -6.39 -1.96 -6.70
N PHE A 16 -5.24 -1.99 -6.02
CA PHE A 16 -4.32 -0.85 -6.03
C PHE A 16 -3.91 -0.50 -7.46
N ASN A 17 -3.52 -1.51 -8.24
CA ASN A 17 -3.06 -1.29 -9.60
C ASN A 17 -4.18 -0.85 -10.55
N LYS A 18 -5.43 -1.15 -10.22
CA LYS A 18 -6.59 -0.64 -10.95
C LYS A 18 -6.97 0.77 -10.53
N LYS A 19 -6.23 1.34 -9.58
CA LYS A 19 -6.50 2.66 -8.99
C LYS A 19 -7.81 2.68 -8.20
N GLU A 20 -8.28 1.52 -7.78
CA GLU A 20 -9.45 1.38 -6.90
C GLU A 20 -8.95 1.40 -5.45
N TYR A 21 -8.46 2.56 -5.03
CA TYR A 21 -7.73 2.70 -3.77
C TYR A 21 -8.62 2.53 -2.55
N PHE A 22 -9.87 2.97 -2.61
CA PHE A 22 -10.80 2.80 -1.49
C PHE A 22 -11.06 1.31 -1.24
N GLU A 23 -11.35 0.57 -2.31
CA GLU A 23 -11.61 -0.87 -2.21
C GLU A 23 -10.36 -1.64 -1.79
N CYS A 24 -9.20 -1.22 -2.27
CA CYS A 24 -7.91 -1.78 -1.83
C CYS A 24 -7.73 -1.60 -0.33
N HIS A 25 -7.96 -0.39 0.15
CA HIS A 25 -7.89 -0.07 1.58
C HIS A 25 -8.79 -1.02 2.38
N ASP A 26 -10.04 -1.18 1.95
CA ASP A 26 -11.00 -2.02 2.67
C ASP A 26 -10.56 -3.50 2.73
N VAL A 27 -10.13 -4.04 1.60
CA VAL A 27 -9.74 -5.46 1.52
C VAL A 27 -8.50 -5.73 2.39
N ILE A 28 -7.49 -4.86 2.32
CA ILE A 28 -6.27 -5.05 3.09
C ILE A 28 -6.52 -4.75 4.57
N GLU A 29 -7.41 -3.81 4.90
CA GLU A 29 -7.77 -3.54 6.29
C GLU A 29 -8.47 -4.74 6.92
N GLU A 30 -9.34 -5.42 6.18
CA GLU A 30 -9.96 -6.65 6.65
C GLU A 30 -8.90 -7.70 7.00
N LEU A 31 -7.90 -7.86 6.13
CA LEU A 31 -6.78 -8.75 6.39
C LEU A 31 -6.00 -8.31 7.64
N TRP A 32 -5.72 -7.01 7.76
CA TRP A 32 -4.98 -6.46 8.90
C TRP A 32 -5.73 -6.71 10.21
N LEU A 33 -7.04 -6.50 10.22
CA LEU A 33 -7.86 -6.71 11.41
C LEU A 33 -7.91 -8.18 11.84
N ALA A 34 -7.82 -9.10 10.88
CA ALA A 34 -7.82 -10.54 11.17
C ALA A 34 -6.45 -11.07 11.58
N THR A 35 -5.41 -10.23 11.50
CA THR A 35 -4.04 -10.63 11.79
C THR A 35 -3.67 -10.32 13.24
N PRO A 36 -3.05 -11.28 13.98
CA PRO A 36 -2.62 -11.02 15.36
C PRO A 36 -1.67 -9.84 15.46
N SER A 37 -1.71 -9.14 16.60
CA SER A 37 -0.93 -7.92 16.82
C SER A 37 0.58 -8.16 16.79
N ASP A 38 1.03 -9.38 17.04
CA ASP A 38 2.43 -9.75 17.06
C ASP A 38 2.90 -10.39 15.73
N ASP A 39 2.03 -10.46 14.72
CA ASP A 39 2.40 -11.02 13.42
C ASP A 39 3.41 -10.09 12.74
N ARG A 40 4.46 -10.70 12.18
CA ARG A 40 5.57 -9.94 11.57
C ARG A 40 5.17 -9.15 10.33
N TYR A 41 4.08 -9.52 9.65
CA TYR A 41 3.62 -8.84 8.45
C TYR A 41 2.52 -7.82 8.69
N ARG A 42 2.09 -7.67 9.95
CA ARG A 42 1.01 -6.74 10.29
C ARG A 42 1.30 -5.31 9.82
N ASP A 43 2.53 -4.86 10.02
CA ASP A 43 2.93 -3.51 9.59
C ASP A 43 3.07 -3.40 8.08
N LEU A 44 3.34 -4.50 7.37
CA LEU A 44 3.33 -4.50 5.91
C LEU A 44 1.93 -4.20 5.38
N TYR A 45 0.92 -4.87 5.94
CA TYR A 45 -0.48 -4.60 5.58
C TYR A 45 -0.83 -3.15 5.86
N LYS A 46 -0.43 -2.65 7.03
CA LYS A 46 -0.70 -1.26 7.41
C LYS A 46 -0.04 -0.28 6.43
N GLY A 47 1.17 -0.58 5.98
CA GLY A 47 1.87 0.24 5.00
C GLY A 47 1.12 0.33 3.68
N VAL A 48 0.61 -0.81 3.18
CA VAL A 48 -0.17 -0.82 1.93
C VAL A 48 -1.50 -0.08 2.12
N ILE A 49 -2.17 -0.28 3.28
CA ILE A 49 -3.40 0.43 3.61
C ILE A 49 -3.17 1.94 3.54
N GLN A 50 -2.10 2.42 4.18
CA GLN A 50 -1.81 3.85 4.22
C GLN A 50 -1.41 4.39 2.84
N ALA A 51 -0.71 3.59 2.04
CA ALA A 51 -0.36 4.00 0.67
C ALA A 51 -1.61 4.17 -0.19
N ALA A 52 -2.56 3.23 -0.11
CA ALA A 52 -3.82 3.32 -0.82
C ALA A 52 -4.64 4.52 -0.34
N ALA A 53 -4.72 4.72 0.97
CA ALA A 53 -5.43 5.86 1.55
C ALA A 53 -4.83 7.18 1.11
N SER A 54 -3.49 7.25 1.00
CA SER A 54 -2.79 8.44 0.52
C SER A 54 -3.25 8.81 -0.90
N LEU A 55 -3.23 7.84 -1.81
CA LEU A 55 -3.61 8.09 -3.20
C LEU A 55 -5.09 8.41 -3.34
N TYR A 56 -5.93 7.79 -2.51
CA TYR A 56 -7.35 8.10 -2.47
C TYR A 56 -7.59 9.56 -2.08
N GLN A 57 -6.92 10.03 -1.01
CA GLN A 57 -7.04 11.42 -0.58
C GLN A 57 -6.51 12.39 -1.62
N PHE A 58 -5.42 12.02 -2.28
CA PHE A 58 -4.88 12.84 -3.36
C PHE A 58 -5.91 13.03 -4.48
N GLU A 59 -6.60 11.94 -4.87
CA GLU A 59 -7.63 12.02 -5.91
C GLU A 59 -8.81 12.90 -5.50
N ARG A 60 -9.08 13.01 -4.21
CA ARG A 60 -10.14 13.85 -3.68
C ARG A 60 -9.69 15.30 -3.47
N GLY A 61 -8.47 15.63 -3.84
CA GLY A 61 -7.95 16.98 -3.70
C GLY A 61 -7.45 17.35 -2.31
N VAL A 62 -7.29 16.39 -1.41
CA VAL A 62 -6.81 16.65 -0.05
C VAL A 62 -5.30 16.39 0.00
N SER A 63 -4.54 17.34 -0.54
CA SER A 63 -3.10 17.19 -0.76
C SER A 63 -2.30 17.02 0.53
N SER A 64 -2.56 17.83 1.55
CA SER A 64 -1.81 17.76 2.81
C SER A 64 -2.05 16.44 3.53
N GLY A 65 -3.32 15.97 3.56
CA GLY A 65 -3.65 14.68 4.14
C GLY A 65 -3.00 13.53 3.38
N ALA A 66 -2.99 13.61 2.06
CA ALA A 66 -2.37 12.60 1.20
C ALA A 66 -0.88 12.48 1.50
N GLN A 67 -0.17 13.59 1.61
CA GLN A 67 1.27 13.57 1.89
C GLN A 67 1.58 13.02 3.28
N GLY A 68 0.75 13.35 4.27
CA GLY A 68 0.89 12.81 5.62
C GLY A 68 0.74 11.29 5.65
N LEU A 69 -0.26 10.78 4.94
CA LEU A 69 -0.48 9.34 4.82
C LEU A 69 0.67 8.64 4.08
N CYS A 70 1.23 9.30 3.07
CA CYS A 70 2.40 8.77 2.37
C CYS A 70 3.59 8.61 3.32
N ARG A 71 3.88 9.62 4.12
CA ARG A 71 4.98 9.54 5.09
C ARG A 71 4.77 8.39 6.07
N THR A 72 3.54 8.22 6.54
CA THR A 72 3.22 7.12 7.45
C THR A 72 3.40 5.76 6.75
N ALA A 73 2.92 5.65 5.50
CA ALA A 73 3.07 4.43 4.72
C ALA A 73 4.53 4.04 4.57
N LEU A 74 5.38 4.99 4.18
CA LEU A 74 6.81 4.74 3.99
C LEU A 74 7.47 4.28 5.30
N GLY A 75 7.04 4.85 6.42
CA GLY A 75 7.55 4.43 7.74
C GLY A 75 7.28 2.97 8.04
N TYR A 76 6.09 2.46 7.69
CA TYR A 76 5.77 1.05 7.85
C TYR A 76 6.50 0.18 6.83
N LEU A 77 6.54 0.61 5.56
CA LEU A 77 7.04 -0.20 4.46
C LEU A 77 8.55 -0.42 4.50
N LYS A 78 9.32 0.55 4.99
CA LYS A 78 10.78 0.48 4.95
C LYS A 78 11.35 -0.73 5.69
N LYS A 79 10.63 -1.29 6.66
CA LYS A 79 11.06 -2.46 7.41
C LYS A 79 11.07 -3.74 6.56
N TYR A 80 10.38 -3.71 5.43
CA TYR A 80 10.19 -4.88 4.59
C TYR A 80 10.97 -4.83 3.28
N ARG A 81 11.89 -3.88 3.18
CA ARG A 81 12.76 -3.75 2.01
C ARG A 81 13.69 -4.95 1.91
N PRO A 82 14.02 -5.44 0.71
CA PRO A 82 13.51 -4.94 -0.58
C PRO A 82 12.18 -5.55 -0.99
N SER A 83 11.75 -6.68 -0.40
CA SER A 83 10.51 -7.34 -0.79
C SER A 83 9.93 -8.13 0.39
N ALA A 84 8.63 -8.35 0.36
CA ALA A 84 7.92 -9.17 1.36
C ALA A 84 6.62 -9.69 0.75
N LEU A 85 6.29 -10.94 1.03
CA LEU A 85 5.06 -11.60 0.56
C LEU A 85 4.84 -11.39 -0.94
N GLY A 86 5.91 -11.49 -1.72
CA GLY A 86 5.86 -11.37 -3.17
C GLY A 86 5.75 -9.94 -3.69
N LEU A 87 5.65 -8.93 -2.82
CA LEU A 87 5.57 -7.54 -3.22
C LEU A 87 6.96 -6.92 -3.27
N ASN A 88 7.27 -6.21 -4.38
CA ASN A 88 8.47 -5.41 -4.48
C ASN A 88 8.27 -4.12 -3.69
N VAL A 89 8.64 -4.16 -2.41
CA VAL A 89 8.45 -3.05 -1.47
C VAL A 89 9.36 -1.87 -1.83
N GLU A 90 10.59 -2.16 -2.25
CA GLU A 90 11.54 -1.11 -2.65
C GLU A 90 10.97 -0.24 -3.75
N ARG A 91 10.39 -0.87 -4.78
CA ARG A 91 9.79 -0.14 -5.89
C ARG A 91 8.59 0.70 -5.44
N LEU A 92 7.75 0.15 -4.56
CA LEU A 92 6.60 0.90 -4.03
C LEU A 92 7.07 2.15 -3.31
N ILE A 93 8.08 2.02 -2.44
CA ILE A 93 8.64 3.17 -1.72
C ILE A 93 9.14 4.23 -2.69
N GLU A 94 9.93 3.81 -3.68
CA GLU A 94 10.51 4.73 -4.66
C GLU A 94 9.43 5.43 -5.49
N GLU A 95 8.41 4.70 -5.93
CA GLU A 95 7.36 5.28 -6.76
C GLU A 95 6.44 6.22 -5.97
N MET A 96 6.13 5.89 -4.70
CA MET A 96 5.36 6.80 -3.85
C MET A 96 6.12 8.10 -3.62
N ASP A 97 7.41 8.00 -3.31
CA ASP A 97 8.24 9.17 -3.07
C ASP A 97 8.34 10.04 -4.34
N ALA A 98 8.63 9.42 -5.48
CA ALA A 98 8.73 10.13 -6.74
C ALA A 98 7.43 10.82 -7.13
N PHE A 99 6.29 10.14 -6.92
CA PHE A 99 4.98 10.70 -7.25
C PHE A 99 4.73 12.01 -6.49
N TYR A 100 4.97 12.01 -5.17
CA TYR A 100 4.68 13.20 -4.36
C TYR A 100 5.71 14.31 -4.53
N GLN A 101 6.88 14.02 -5.11
CA GLN A 101 7.83 15.09 -5.47
C GLN A 101 7.33 15.88 -6.68
N ASN A 102 6.62 15.24 -7.60
CA ASN A 102 6.09 15.93 -8.78
C ASN A 102 4.82 15.22 -9.31
N PRO A 103 3.69 15.37 -8.62
CA PRO A 103 2.46 14.66 -9.02
C PRO A 103 1.94 15.02 -10.41
N ALA A 104 2.28 16.22 -10.90
CA ALA A 104 1.82 16.68 -12.21
C ALA A 104 2.52 15.93 -13.36
N LYS A 105 3.72 15.39 -13.12
CA LYS A 105 4.52 14.74 -14.17
C LYS A 105 4.72 13.25 -13.97
N GLN A 106 4.64 12.77 -12.73
CA GLN A 106 4.89 11.36 -12.44
C GLN A 106 3.60 10.55 -12.54
N PRO A 107 3.66 9.33 -13.09
CA PRO A 107 2.49 8.45 -13.04
C PRO A 107 2.23 8.01 -11.60
N LYS A 108 0.98 7.63 -11.33
CA LYS A 108 0.64 7.08 -10.02
C LYS A 108 1.39 5.76 -9.82
N PRO A 109 1.79 5.46 -8.56
CA PRO A 109 2.53 4.23 -8.28
C PRO A 109 1.78 2.98 -8.70
N VAL A 110 2.54 2.00 -9.17
CA VAL A 110 2.05 0.68 -9.56
C VAL A 110 2.82 -0.36 -8.76
N LEU A 111 2.11 -1.34 -8.23
CA LEU A 111 2.73 -2.43 -7.48
C LEU A 111 3.27 -3.49 -8.42
N GLU A 112 4.48 -3.96 -8.15
CA GLU A 112 5.06 -5.12 -8.80
C GLU A 112 5.04 -6.26 -7.78
N PHE A 113 4.37 -7.35 -8.12
CA PHE A 113 4.22 -8.46 -7.17
C PHE A 113 4.05 -9.79 -7.87
N GLU A 114 4.40 -10.85 -7.14
CA GLU A 114 4.24 -12.23 -7.58
C GLU A 114 2.94 -12.79 -7.03
N GLU A 115 2.31 -13.65 -7.80
CA GLU A 115 1.08 -14.33 -7.38
C GLU A 115 1.31 -15.77 -6.98
#